data_7435fd2e8b2a63a98c7183803a976304
#
_entry.id   7435fd2e8b2a63a98c7183803a976304
#
_cell.length_a   1.000
_cell.length_b   1.000
_cell.length_c   1.000
_cell.angle_alpha   90.00
_cell.angle_beta   90.00
_cell.angle_gamma   90.00
#
_symmetry.space_group_name_H-M   'P 1'
#
loop_
_entity.id
_entity.type
_entity.pdbx_description
1 polymer ?
#
loop_
_entity_poly.entity_id
_entity_poly.type
_entity_poly.pdbx_seq_one_letter_code
_entity_poly.pdbx_strand_id
1 'polypeptide(L)'
;MFYGLFFLDENPCKKDDFTMSTHITAEKGMVAECVLLPGDPLRAEHIASTFFKNPVKYNETRGMYGFTGEWNGHRVSVQGTGMGMPSFSIYANELIDFFGCKKLIRVGTCGSNNKNLKLRDVFIAQSANTDSGMNTDRFGASFHFAPVPSFSLMYKAYEEAVKAGIPVTVGPCFSSDKFYDDRHEEKMAMMHKLGIMAEEMEAAELYTLGALKNVETLALFTVSDDILTGEQTTAKERQTTFNNMIEIALRSFFA
;
A
#
# COMPACT_ATOMS: atom_id res chain seq x y z
N MET A 1 0.18 -7.01 45.68
CA MET A 1 -0.47 -7.81 44.64
C MET A 1 0.26 -7.50 43.35
N PHE A 2 1.26 -8.33 43.02
CA PHE A 2 2.11 -8.13 41.82
C PHE A 2 1.35 -8.65 40.61
N TYR A 3 1.00 -7.79 39.68
CA TYR A 3 0.59 -8.20 38.35
C TYR A 3 1.85 -8.66 37.60
N GLY A 4 1.98 -9.95 37.41
CA GLY A 4 3.01 -10.52 36.54
C GLY A 4 2.78 -10.00 35.12
N LEU A 5 3.80 -9.33 34.56
CA LEU A 5 3.89 -9.06 33.12
C LEU A 5 3.91 -10.43 32.43
N PHE A 6 2.82 -10.81 31.81
CA PHE A 6 2.83 -11.83 30.77
C PHE A 6 3.56 -11.23 29.59
N PHE A 7 4.85 -11.46 29.50
CA PHE A 7 5.52 -11.45 28.20
C PHE A 7 4.85 -12.55 27.40
N LEU A 8 4.13 -12.17 26.35
CA LEU A 8 3.72 -13.10 25.30
C LEU A 8 5.02 -13.57 24.65
N ASP A 9 5.54 -14.67 25.17
CA ASP A 9 6.66 -15.38 24.60
C ASP A 9 6.25 -15.84 23.20
N GLU A 10 7.06 -15.43 22.25
CA GLU A 10 7.25 -15.95 20.89
C GLU A 10 6.00 -16.50 20.16
N ASN A 11 5.61 -15.80 19.14
CA ASN A 11 4.67 -16.20 18.09
C ASN A 11 4.79 -17.72 17.80
N PRO A 12 3.75 -18.54 18.06
CA PRO A 12 3.82 -19.99 17.87
C PRO A 12 3.97 -20.45 16.42
N CYS A 13 3.88 -19.54 15.47
CA CYS A 13 4.33 -19.77 14.10
C CYS A 13 5.84 -19.58 14.08
N LYS A 14 6.58 -20.66 14.41
CA LYS A 14 8.04 -20.63 14.39
C LYS A 14 8.51 -20.16 13.03
N LYS A 15 9.29 -19.07 13.01
CA LYS A 15 10.02 -18.56 11.82
C LYS A 15 10.93 -19.63 11.16
N ASP A 16 11.10 -20.78 11.82
CA ASP A 16 12.08 -21.79 11.44
C ASP A 16 11.61 -22.76 10.35
N ASP A 17 10.31 -22.80 10.01
CA ASP A 17 9.78 -23.71 8.99
C ASP A 17 9.76 -23.13 7.57
N PHE A 18 9.89 -21.81 7.39
CA PHE A 18 9.98 -21.16 6.10
C PHE A 18 11.36 -20.55 5.89
N THR A 19 12.27 -21.34 5.34
CA THR A 19 13.65 -20.88 5.03
C THR A 19 13.73 -20.04 3.75
N MET A 20 12.66 -20.00 2.95
CA MET A 20 12.59 -19.27 1.67
C MET A 20 11.20 -18.71 1.45
N SER A 21 11.14 -17.56 0.75
CA SER A 21 9.89 -16.98 0.26
C SER A 21 9.23 -17.92 -0.76
N THR A 22 7.91 -18.08 -0.67
CA THR A 22 7.15 -18.97 -1.56
C THR A 22 6.64 -18.26 -2.82
N HIS A 23 6.34 -16.96 -2.69
CA HIS A 23 5.69 -16.19 -3.77
C HIS A 23 6.64 -15.19 -4.44
N ILE A 24 7.81 -14.95 -3.84
CA ILE A 24 8.87 -14.10 -4.40
C ILE A 24 10.13 -14.95 -4.56
N THR A 25 10.54 -15.22 -5.80
CA THR A 25 11.66 -16.10 -6.14
C THR A 25 13.01 -15.39 -6.22
N ALA A 26 13.10 -14.14 -5.72
CA ALA A 26 14.33 -13.38 -5.68
C ALA A 26 15.40 -14.04 -4.79
N GLU A 27 16.65 -13.91 -5.18
CA GLU A 27 17.78 -14.25 -4.31
C GLU A 27 17.99 -13.16 -3.25
N LYS A 28 18.64 -13.54 -2.15
CA LYS A 28 18.98 -12.59 -1.08
C LYS A 28 19.83 -11.44 -1.62
N GLY A 29 19.39 -10.22 -1.33
CA GLY A 29 20.05 -9.01 -1.83
C GLY A 29 19.56 -8.52 -3.19
N MET A 30 18.68 -9.23 -3.89
CA MET A 30 18.07 -8.74 -5.14
C MET A 30 17.01 -7.65 -4.90
N VAL A 31 16.28 -7.69 -3.80
CA VAL A 31 15.26 -6.69 -3.45
C VAL A 31 15.89 -5.54 -2.66
N ALA A 32 15.46 -4.31 -2.92
CA ALA A 32 15.90 -3.11 -2.20
C ALA A 32 15.13 -2.95 -0.87
N GLU A 33 15.68 -2.15 0.07
CA GLU A 33 14.99 -1.83 1.33
C GLU A 33 13.75 -0.94 1.13
N CYS A 34 13.71 -0.14 0.05
CA CYS A 34 12.59 0.72 -0.33
C CYS A 34 11.81 0.07 -1.49
N VAL A 35 10.53 -0.20 -1.30
CA VAL A 35 9.71 -0.92 -2.28
C VAL A 35 8.40 -0.20 -2.56
N LEU A 36 8.11 0.04 -3.83
CA LEU A 36 6.80 0.46 -4.31
C LEU A 36 5.88 -0.75 -4.50
N LEU A 37 4.63 -0.64 -4.08
CA LEU A 37 3.66 -1.73 -4.07
C LEU A 37 2.39 -1.37 -4.88
N PRO A 38 2.40 -1.48 -6.22
CA PRO A 38 1.17 -1.46 -7.00
C PRO A 38 0.42 -2.79 -6.87
N GLY A 39 -0.91 -2.76 -6.93
CA GLY A 39 -1.71 -3.98 -7.02
C GLY A 39 -1.54 -4.72 -8.35
N ASP A 40 -1.46 -3.96 -9.45
CA ASP A 40 -1.32 -4.46 -10.82
C ASP A 40 0.14 -4.76 -11.17
N PRO A 41 0.50 -6.02 -11.54
CA PRO A 41 1.86 -6.38 -11.96
C PRO A 41 2.32 -5.66 -13.24
N LEU A 42 1.41 -5.31 -14.15
CA LEU A 42 1.75 -4.53 -15.35
C LEU A 42 2.08 -3.08 -14.99
N ARG A 43 1.47 -2.54 -13.94
CA ARG A 43 1.90 -1.24 -13.39
C ARG A 43 3.29 -1.36 -12.75
N ALA A 44 3.63 -2.47 -12.10
CA ALA A 44 4.99 -2.69 -11.61
C ALA A 44 6.02 -2.67 -12.75
N GLU A 45 5.72 -3.30 -13.88
CA GLU A 45 6.55 -3.26 -15.08
C GLU A 45 6.65 -1.86 -15.69
N HIS A 46 5.53 -1.12 -15.76
CA HIS A 46 5.51 0.27 -16.22
C HIS A 46 6.38 1.17 -15.32
N ILE A 47 6.26 1.05 -13.99
CA ILE A 47 7.08 1.82 -13.05
C ILE A 47 8.57 1.53 -13.27
N ALA A 48 8.94 0.25 -13.35
CA ALA A 48 10.32 -0.15 -13.56
C ALA A 48 10.89 0.38 -14.87
N SER A 49 10.15 0.23 -15.98
CA SER A 49 10.61 0.67 -17.30
C SER A 49 10.66 2.17 -17.48
N THR A 50 9.81 2.93 -16.76
CA THR A 50 9.68 4.39 -16.92
C THR A 50 10.59 5.16 -15.96
N PHE A 51 10.72 4.69 -14.71
CA PHE A 51 11.38 5.45 -13.64
C PHE A 51 12.75 4.89 -13.23
N PHE A 52 13.01 3.59 -13.46
CA PHE A 52 14.25 2.99 -12.99
C PHE A 52 15.31 2.94 -14.08
N LYS A 53 16.54 3.22 -13.71
CA LYS A 53 17.72 2.95 -14.53
C LYS A 53 18.13 1.49 -14.31
N ASN A 54 18.41 0.76 -15.42
CA ASN A 54 18.85 -0.64 -15.43
C ASN A 54 17.93 -1.57 -14.60
N PRO A 55 16.59 -1.59 -14.83
CA PRO A 55 15.71 -2.45 -14.06
C PRO A 55 15.97 -3.94 -14.35
N VAL A 56 16.06 -4.74 -13.30
CA VAL A 56 16.19 -6.19 -13.36
C VAL A 56 14.95 -6.83 -12.75
N LYS A 57 14.28 -7.70 -13.50
CA LYS A 57 13.14 -8.49 -12.99
C LYS A 57 13.67 -9.55 -12.04
N TYR A 58 13.19 -9.56 -10.80
CA TYR A 58 13.55 -10.56 -9.79
C TYR A 58 12.42 -11.53 -9.47
N ASN A 59 11.18 -11.20 -9.84
CA ASN A 59 10.03 -12.07 -9.63
C ASN A 59 9.05 -12.05 -10.79
N GLU A 60 8.51 -13.22 -11.14
CA GLU A 60 7.39 -13.40 -12.07
C GLU A 60 6.44 -14.54 -11.62
N THR A 61 6.70 -15.10 -10.43
CA THR A 61 5.88 -16.15 -9.85
C THR A 61 4.43 -15.68 -9.74
N ARG A 62 3.51 -16.51 -10.23
CA ARG A 62 2.06 -16.23 -10.28
C ARG A 62 1.69 -14.95 -11.06
N GLY A 63 2.57 -14.47 -11.94
CA GLY A 63 2.40 -13.22 -12.67
C GLY A 63 2.62 -11.95 -11.84
N MET A 64 3.02 -12.07 -10.58
CA MET A 64 3.28 -10.91 -9.71
C MET A 64 4.69 -10.39 -9.94
N TYR A 65 4.84 -9.54 -10.96
CA TYR A 65 6.13 -9.02 -11.37
C TYR A 65 6.78 -8.16 -10.30
N GLY A 66 8.09 -8.40 -10.09
CA GLY A 66 8.95 -7.61 -9.23
C GLY A 66 10.22 -7.19 -9.94
N PHE A 67 10.63 -5.93 -9.76
CA PHE A 67 11.82 -5.35 -10.38
C PHE A 67 12.63 -4.56 -9.37
N THR A 68 13.95 -4.58 -9.54
CA THR A 68 14.88 -3.69 -8.82
C THR A 68 15.69 -2.91 -9.83
N GLY A 69 15.91 -1.63 -9.57
CA GLY A 69 16.76 -0.75 -10.36
C GLY A 69 17.24 0.43 -9.55
N GLU A 70 17.66 1.49 -10.22
CA GLU A 70 18.14 2.72 -9.60
C GLU A 70 17.24 3.90 -9.98
N TRP A 71 16.92 4.74 -9.01
CA TRP A 71 16.29 6.03 -9.21
C TRP A 71 17.14 7.13 -8.57
N ASN A 72 17.62 8.08 -9.38
CA ASN A 72 18.54 9.16 -8.94
C ASN A 72 19.74 8.66 -8.12
N GLY A 73 20.32 7.51 -8.49
CA GLY A 73 21.46 6.91 -7.79
C GLY A 73 21.12 6.09 -6.55
N HIS A 74 19.84 5.99 -6.20
CA HIS A 74 19.36 5.19 -5.10
C HIS A 74 18.73 3.89 -5.59
N ARG A 75 19.04 2.79 -4.91
CA ARG A 75 18.48 1.48 -5.21
C ARG A 75 17.04 1.40 -4.71
N VAL A 76 16.13 0.98 -5.58
CA VAL A 76 14.68 0.88 -5.30
C VAL A 76 14.09 -0.33 -5.98
N SER A 77 13.05 -0.90 -5.38
CA SER A 77 12.28 -2.01 -5.96
C SER A 77 10.82 -1.63 -6.16
N VAL A 78 10.17 -2.39 -7.02
CA VAL A 78 8.71 -2.39 -7.19
C VAL A 78 8.23 -3.83 -7.24
N GLN A 79 7.12 -4.15 -6.56
CA GLN A 79 6.52 -5.49 -6.50
C GLN A 79 5.01 -5.40 -6.68
N GLY A 80 4.46 -6.14 -7.65
CA GLY A 80 3.03 -6.35 -7.78
C GLY A 80 2.48 -7.17 -6.60
N THR A 81 1.32 -6.81 -6.08
CA THR A 81 0.75 -7.42 -4.87
C THR A 81 -0.59 -8.12 -5.08
N GLY A 82 -1.21 -7.95 -6.26
CA GLY A 82 -2.60 -8.34 -6.48
C GLY A 82 -3.59 -7.39 -5.81
N MET A 83 -4.84 -7.81 -5.73
CA MET A 83 -5.95 -7.05 -5.16
C MET A 83 -6.43 -7.68 -3.86
N GLY A 84 -6.82 -6.81 -2.91
CA GLY A 84 -7.35 -7.19 -1.59
C GLY A 84 -6.28 -7.46 -0.54
N MET A 85 -6.64 -7.21 0.72
CA MET A 85 -5.72 -7.33 1.85
C MET A 85 -5.08 -8.72 2.00
N PRO A 86 -5.77 -9.85 1.75
CA PRO A 86 -5.14 -11.17 1.85
C PRO A 86 -4.01 -11.38 0.84
N SER A 87 -4.19 -10.97 -0.43
CA SER A 87 -3.12 -11.04 -1.44
C SER A 87 -1.97 -10.11 -1.09
N PHE A 88 -2.29 -8.86 -0.75
CA PHE A 88 -1.31 -7.86 -0.34
C PHE A 88 -0.45 -8.34 0.84
N SER A 89 -1.10 -8.94 1.84
CA SER A 89 -0.46 -9.46 3.07
C SER A 89 0.64 -10.48 2.75
N ILE A 90 0.42 -11.37 1.78
CA ILE A 90 1.41 -12.36 1.37
C ILE A 90 2.71 -11.67 0.94
N TYR A 91 2.62 -10.79 -0.05
CA TYR A 91 3.81 -10.14 -0.63
C TYR A 91 4.49 -9.18 0.35
N ALA A 92 3.72 -8.41 1.12
CA ALA A 92 4.27 -7.49 2.10
C ALA A 92 5.01 -8.22 3.24
N ASN A 93 4.46 -9.33 3.76
CA ASN A 93 5.16 -10.16 4.75
C ASN A 93 6.45 -10.73 4.19
N GLU A 94 6.43 -11.30 2.98
CA GLU A 94 7.62 -11.89 2.38
C GLU A 94 8.71 -10.84 2.11
N LEU A 95 8.36 -9.65 1.63
CA LEU A 95 9.31 -8.55 1.44
C LEU A 95 9.98 -8.12 2.76
N ILE A 96 9.23 -8.06 3.84
CA ILE A 96 9.76 -7.66 5.15
C ILE A 96 10.59 -8.79 5.76
N ASP A 97 10.04 -10.00 5.84
CA ASP A 97 10.61 -11.09 6.62
C ASP A 97 11.80 -11.76 5.93
N PHE A 98 11.76 -11.94 4.60
CA PHE A 98 12.81 -12.64 3.85
C PHE A 98 13.81 -11.72 3.17
N PHE A 99 13.36 -10.52 2.74
CA PHE A 99 14.23 -9.59 1.99
C PHE A 99 14.64 -8.37 2.79
N GLY A 100 14.11 -8.19 4.01
CA GLY A 100 14.53 -7.13 4.94
C GLY A 100 14.13 -5.73 4.50
N CYS A 101 13.01 -5.59 3.76
CA CYS A 101 12.50 -4.29 3.35
C CYS A 101 12.14 -3.42 4.55
N LYS A 102 12.46 -2.11 4.48
CA LYS A 102 12.31 -1.14 5.57
C LYS A 102 11.26 -0.08 5.32
N LYS A 103 11.03 0.25 4.04
CA LYS A 103 10.06 1.27 3.64
C LYS A 103 9.19 0.72 2.51
N LEU A 104 7.89 0.67 2.73
CA LEU A 104 6.91 0.16 1.79
C LEU A 104 5.91 1.26 1.46
N ILE A 105 5.83 1.66 0.19
CA ILE A 105 4.82 2.61 -0.27
C ILE A 105 3.88 1.93 -1.27
N ARG A 106 2.60 1.81 -0.89
CA ARG A 106 1.57 1.44 -1.83
C ARG A 106 1.30 2.59 -2.82
N VAL A 107 1.37 2.27 -4.11
CA VAL A 107 1.06 3.18 -5.22
C VAL A 107 -0.12 2.63 -6.00
N GLY A 108 -1.32 2.96 -5.53
CA GLY A 108 -2.57 2.36 -5.96
C GLY A 108 -3.50 3.31 -6.68
N THR A 109 -4.71 2.81 -6.92
CA THR A 109 -5.86 3.60 -7.36
C THR A 109 -6.93 3.55 -6.28
N CYS A 110 -7.78 4.57 -6.24
CA CYS A 110 -8.94 4.61 -5.35
C CYS A 110 -10.15 5.20 -6.06
N GLY A 111 -11.33 4.85 -5.57
CA GLY A 111 -12.58 5.52 -5.87
C GLY A 111 -12.78 6.72 -4.93
N SER A 112 -13.17 7.87 -5.46
CA SER A 112 -13.47 9.06 -4.67
C SER A 112 -14.92 9.04 -4.18
N ASN A 113 -15.12 9.26 -2.88
CA ASN A 113 -16.41 9.53 -2.22
C ASN A 113 -16.54 11.00 -1.80
N ASN A 114 -15.75 11.89 -2.39
CA ASN A 114 -15.70 13.30 -1.99
C ASN A 114 -15.71 14.22 -3.22
N LYS A 115 -16.69 15.11 -3.28
CA LYS A 115 -16.87 16.05 -4.39
C LYS A 115 -15.66 16.97 -4.67
N ASN A 116 -14.75 17.12 -3.71
CA ASN A 116 -13.54 17.93 -3.86
C ASN A 116 -12.31 17.10 -4.27
N LEU A 117 -12.44 15.78 -4.34
CA LEU A 117 -11.39 14.86 -4.77
C LEU A 117 -11.77 14.30 -6.15
N LYS A 118 -11.11 14.79 -7.19
CA LYS A 118 -11.48 14.54 -8.58
C LYS A 118 -10.68 13.42 -9.23
N LEU A 119 -11.18 12.91 -10.37
CA LEU A 119 -10.41 11.99 -11.20
C LEU A 119 -9.00 12.54 -11.47
N ARG A 120 -8.00 11.68 -11.35
CA ARG A 120 -6.57 11.95 -11.53
C ARG A 120 -5.90 12.76 -10.42
N ASP A 121 -6.64 13.22 -9.42
CA ASP A 121 -6.03 13.82 -8.22
C ASP A 121 -5.16 12.78 -7.49
N VAL A 122 -4.10 13.27 -6.85
CA VAL A 122 -3.28 12.45 -5.97
C VAL A 122 -3.80 12.55 -4.54
N PHE A 123 -3.99 11.40 -3.92
CA PHE A 123 -4.51 11.26 -2.57
C PHE A 123 -3.50 10.57 -1.66
N ILE A 124 -3.23 11.14 -0.50
CA ILE A 124 -2.38 10.58 0.56
C ILE A 124 -3.27 10.07 1.68
N ALA A 125 -3.25 8.76 1.94
CA ALA A 125 -4.08 8.16 2.98
C ALA A 125 -3.47 8.36 4.37
N GLN A 126 -4.06 9.25 5.17
CA GLN A 126 -3.64 9.50 6.57
C GLN A 126 -4.13 8.43 7.56
N SER A 127 -5.12 7.65 7.18
CA SER A 127 -5.63 6.49 7.93
C SER A 127 -6.43 5.60 6.99
N ALA A 128 -6.56 4.32 7.35
CA ALA A 128 -7.35 3.37 6.59
C ALA A 128 -8.38 2.67 7.49
N ASN A 129 -9.66 2.99 7.33
CA ASN A 129 -10.74 2.22 7.91
C ASN A 129 -10.92 0.92 7.12
N THR A 130 -11.58 -0.09 7.68
CA THR A 130 -11.80 -1.36 6.97
C THR A 130 -13.01 -2.11 7.48
N ASP A 131 -13.63 -2.89 6.59
CA ASP A 131 -14.64 -3.90 6.91
C ASP A 131 -14.04 -5.31 6.99
N SER A 132 -12.72 -5.45 6.81
CA SER A 132 -12.07 -6.75 6.84
C SER A 132 -12.06 -7.39 8.22
N GLY A 133 -12.32 -8.70 8.25
CA GLY A 133 -12.16 -9.52 9.43
C GLY A 133 -10.70 -9.79 9.82
N MET A 134 -9.70 -9.48 9.01
CA MET A 134 -8.30 -9.83 9.25
C MET A 134 -7.75 -9.27 10.57
N ASN A 135 -8.06 -8.01 10.90
CA ASN A 135 -7.63 -7.42 12.16
C ASN A 135 -8.39 -7.97 13.36
N THR A 136 -9.67 -8.29 13.21
CA THR A 136 -10.46 -8.95 14.26
C THR A 136 -9.93 -10.35 14.55
N ASP A 137 -9.58 -11.10 13.52
CA ASP A 137 -8.95 -12.42 13.65
C ASP A 137 -7.56 -12.33 14.32
N ARG A 138 -6.76 -11.34 13.94
CA ARG A 138 -5.40 -11.14 14.46
C ARG A 138 -5.36 -10.66 15.90
N PHE A 139 -6.23 -9.74 16.30
CA PHE A 139 -6.17 -9.05 17.61
C PHE A 139 -7.30 -9.45 18.57
N GLY A 140 -8.29 -10.20 18.10
CA GLY A 140 -9.50 -10.50 18.86
C GLY A 140 -10.55 -9.38 18.78
N ALA A 141 -11.81 -9.73 19.02
CA ALA A 141 -12.96 -8.84 18.82
C ALA A 141 -13.01 -7.62 19.77
N SER A 142 -12.27 -7.65 20.87
CA SER A 142 -12.23 -6.55 21.86
C SER A 142 -11.15 -5.50 21.60
N PHE A 143 -10.28 -5.72 20.61
CA PHE A 143 -9.20 -4.80 20.28
C PHE A 143 -9.40 -4.20 18.89
N HIS A 144 -9.51 -2.88 18.82
CA HIS A 144 -9.71 -2.14 17.57
C HIS A 144 -8.45 -1.35 17.24
N PHE A 145 -7.61 -1.89 16.37
CA PHE A 145 -6.43 -1.20 15.87
C PHE A 145 -6.85 -0.08 14.89
N ALA A 146 -6.17 1.06 14.96
CA ALA A 146 -6.35 2.18 14.03
C ALA A 146 -5.21 2.18 13.01
N PRO A 147 -5.40 1.66 11.78
CA PRO A 147 -4.36 1.64 10.76
C PRO A 147 -4.00 3.06 10.29
N VAL A 148 -2.75 3.45 10.53
CA VAL A 148 -2.21 4.77 10.15
C VAL A 148 -0.81 4.60 9.53
N PRO A 149 -0.40 5.50 8.61
CA PRO A 149 0.94 5.46 8.01
C PRO A 149 2.01 5.89 9.01
N SER A 150 3.26 5.66 8.65
CA SER A 150 4.39 6.30 9.33
C SER A 150 4.35 7.80 9.07
N PHE A 151 4.23 8.60 10.14
CA PHE A 151 4.10 10.05 10.03
C PHE A 151 5.28 10.68 9.27
N SER A 152 6.51 10.25 9.56
CA SER A 152 7.72 10.73 8.87
C SER A 152 7.61 10.58 7.36
N LEU A 153 7.18 9.40 6.88
CA LEU A 153 7.08 9.10 5.45
C LEU A 153 5.91 9.85 4.80
N MET A 154 4.78 9.95 5.50
CA MET A 154 3.62 10.72 5.04
C MET A 154 3.94 12.22 4.91
N TYR A 155 4.62 12.79 5.91
CA TYR A 155 4.99 14.19 5.91
C TYR A 155 5.97 14.52 4.77
N LYS A 156 6.97 13.65 4.54
CA LYS A 156 7.89 13.78 3.41
C LYS A 156 7.17 13.72 2.06
N ALA A 157 6.22 12.81 1.91
CA ALA A 157 5.43 12.72 0.67
C ALA A 157 4.63 14.01 0.42
N TYR A 158 4.04 14.58 1.45
CA TYR A 158 3.35 15.86 1.35
C TYR A 158 4.31 17.00 0.98
N GLU A 159 5.46 17.12 1.65
CA GLU A 159 6.46 18.14 1.32
C GLU A 159 6.99 18.02 -0.11
N GLU A 160 7.29 16.80 -0.56
CA GLU A 160 7.78 16.55 -1.92
C GLU A 160 6.72 16.86 -2.98
N ALA A 161 5.44 16.59 -2.71
CA ALA A 161 4.35 17.01 -3.57
C ALA A 161 4.29 18.55 -3.70
N VAL A 162 4.38 19.26 -2.57
CA VAL A 162 4.40 20.73 -2.55
C VAL A 162 5.61 21.28 -3.32
N LYS A 163 6.82 20.74 -3.09
CA LYS A 163 8.05 21.15 -3.82
C LYS A 163 7.94 20.91 -5.32
N ALA A 164 7.30 19.83 -5.73
CA ALA A 164 7.07 19.49 -7.14
C ALA A 164 5.91 20.27 -7.77
N GLY A 165 5.14 21.04 -7.00
CA GLY A 165 3.95 21.75 -7.48
C GLY A 165 2.80 20.80 -7.85
N ILE A 166 2.78 19.58 -7.30
CA ILE A 166 1.73 18.57 -7.55
C ILE A 166 0.66 18.71 -6.47
N PRO A 167 -0.58 19.07 -6.82
CA PRO A 167 -1.67 19.15 -5.86
C PRO A 167 -1.95 17.77 -5.24
N VAL A 168 -2.09 17.72 -3.92
CA VAL A 168 -2.43 16.50 -3.19
C VAL A 168 -3.52 16.78 -2.15
N THR A 169 -4.37 15.79 -1.95
CA THR A 169 -5.34 15.78 -0.85
C THR A 169 -4.91 14.73 0.18
N VAL A 170 -4.93 15.10 1.46
CA VAL A 170 -4.65 14.19 2.57
C VAL A 170 -5.95 13.90 3.32
N GLY A 171 -6.25 12.64 3.56
CA GLY A 171 -7.51 12.28 4.24
C GLY A 171 -7.62 10.79 4.58
N PRO A 172 -8.70 10.41 5.29
CA PRO A 172 -8.98 9.02 5.61
C PRO A 172 -9.49 8.27 4.38
N CYS A 173 -9.02 7.03 4.20
CA CYS A 173 -9.57 6.08 3.21
C CYS A 173 -10.27 4.91 3.88
N PHE A 174 -10.88 4.07 3.06
CA PHE A 174 -11.52 2.83 3.44
C PHE A 174 -10.96 1.68 2.60
N SER A 175 -10.45 0.65 3.26
CA SER A 175 -10.01 -0.59 2.62
C SER A 175 -11.12 -1.63 2.70
N SER A 176 -11.73 -1.97 1.58
CA SER A 176 -12.84 -2.91 1.50
C SER A 176 -12.37 -4.30 1.05
N ASP A 177 -12.96 -5.35 1.63
CA ASP A 177 -12.77 -6.74 1.16
C ASP A 177 -13.58 -7.03 -0.11
N LYS A 178 -14.59 -6.20 -0.43
CA LYS A 178 -15.51 -6.44 -1.54
C LYS A 178 -15.52 -5.27 -2.52
N PHE A 179 -15.19 -5.55 -3.78
CA PHE A 179 -15.39 -4.59 -4.86
C PHE A 179 -16.87 -4.50 -5.28
N TYR A 180 -17.55 -5.64 -5.34
CA TYR A 180 -18.99 -5.75 -5.57
C TYR A 180 -19.67 -6.03 -4.23
N ASP A 181 -20.30 -5.03 -3.62
CA ASP A 181 -20.89 -5.10 -2.29
C ASP A 181 -22.39 -4.81 -2.35
N ASP A 182 -23.22 -5.77 -1.91
CA ASP A 182 -24.68 -5.65 -1.85
C ASP A 182 -25.14 -4.52 -0.90
N ARG A 183 -24.25 -4.11 0.02
CA ARG A 183 -24.49 -3.01 0.97
C ARG A 183 -23.74 -1.74 0.62
N HIS A 184 -23.39 -1.57 -0.65
CA HIS A 184 -22.58 -0.44 -1.12
C HIS A 184 -23.17 0.92 -0.71
N GLU A 185 -24.47 1.15 -0.93
CA GLU A 185 -25.13 2.43 -0.59
C GLU A 185 -25.07 2.76 0.90
N GLU A 186 -25.30 1.78 1.79
CA GLU A 186 -25.19 1.97 3.24
C GLU A 186 -23.75 2.34 3.64
N LYS A 187 -22.77 1.62 3.06
CA LYS A 187 -21.36 1.84 3.32
C LYS A 187 -20.94 3.23 2.88
N MET A 188 -21.33 3.64 1.68
CA MET A 188 -21.07 4.97 1.14
C MET A 188 -21.67 6.09 2.00
N ALA A 189 -22.91 5.93 2.46
CA ALA A 189 -23.56 6.89 3.35
C ALA A 189 -22.81 7.01 4.69
N MET A 190 -22.32 5.90 5.25
CA MET A 190 -21.55 5.90 6.47
C MET A 190 -20.16 6.54 6.27
N MET A 191 -19.46 6.21 5.18
CA MET A 191 -18.17 6.81 4.83
C MET A 191 -18.32 8.33 4.68
N HIS A 192 -19.33 8.79 3.96
CA HIS A 192 -19.62 10.22 3.81
C HIS A 192 -19.86 10.91 5.17
N LYS A 193 -20.69 10.30 6.03
CA LYS A 193 -20.98 10.81 7.38
C LYS A 193 -19.73 10.92 8.26
N LEU A 194 -18.76 10.01 8.08
CA LEU A 194 -17.51 9.96 8.84
C LEU A 194 -16.38 10.78 8.18
N GLY A 195 -16.63 11.41 7.03
CA GLY A 195 -15.62 12.17 6.30
C GLY A 195 -14.55 11.30 5.62
N ILE A 196 -14.82 10.02 5.38
CA ILE A 196 -13.94 9.12 4.63
C ILE A 196 -14.02 9.51 3.15
N MET A 197 -12.88 9.82 2.54
CA MET A 197 -12.82 10.49 1.25
C MET A 197 -12.65 9.54 0.06
N ALA A 198 -12.04 8.39 0.27
CA ALA A 198 -11.68 7.45 -0.79
C ALA A 198 -11.84 6.00 -0.35
N GLU A 199 -12.11 5.11 -1.32
CA GLU A 199 -12.20 3.66 -1.12
C GLU A 199 -11.15 2.93 -1.97
N GLU A 200 -10.51 1.92 -1.39
CA GLU A 200 -9.52 1.04 -2.01
C GLU A 200 -9.52 -0.31 -1.27
N MET A 201 -8.49 -1.16 -1.41
CA MET A 201 -8.62 -2.54 -0.91
C MET A 201 -7.42 -3.05 -0.07
N GLU A 202 -6.36 -2.27 0.25
CA GLU A 202 -5.13 -2.83 0.87
C GLU A 202 -4.43 -1.97 1.93
N ALA A 203 -4.70 -0.66 1.99
CA ALA A 203 -3.96 0.25 2.89
C ALA A 203 -4.06 -0.12 4.37
N ALA A 204 -5.22 -0.64 4.82
CA ALA A 204 -5.39 -1.05 6.20
C ALA A 204 -4.43 -2.19 6.59
N GLU A 205 -4.21 -3.16 5.70
CA GLU A 205 -3.24 -4.24 5.95
C GLU A 205 -1.80 -3.71 5.90
N LEU A 206 -1.46 -2.84 4.95
CA LEU A 206 -0.13 -2.23 4.88
C LEU A 206 0.23 -1.53 6.19
N TYR A 207 -0.67 -0.70 6.72
CA TYR A 207 -0.44 0.05 7.95
C TYR A 207 -0.39 -0.87 9.18
N THR A 208 -1.22 -1.91 9.19
CA THR A 208 -1.19 -2.93 10.25
C THR A 208 0.14 -3.67 10.28
N LEU A 209 0.64 -4.11 9.13
CA LEU A 209 1.95 -4.77 9.03
C LEU A 209 3.10 -3.82 9.38
N GLY A 210 3.00 -2.54 8.96
CA GLY A 210 3.98 -1.52 9.33
C GLY A 210 4.15 -1.40 10.85
N ALA A 211 3.04 -1.33 11.58
CA ALA A 211 3.03 -1.27 13.04
C ALA A 211 3.57 -2.55 13.68
N LEU A 212 3.11 -3.73 13.21
CA LEU A 212 3.50 -5.03 13.79
C LEU A 212 4.98 -5.36 13.56
N LYS A 213 5.54 -4.95 12.42
CA LYS A 213 6.88 -5.33 11.98
C LYS A 213 7.90 -4.20 12.11
N ASN A 214 7.47 -3.04 12.62
CA ASN A 214 8.28 -1.84 12.79
C ASN A 214 9.00 -1.43 11.48
N VAL A 215 8.23 -1.32 10.39
CA VAL A 215 8.68 -0.82 9.10
C VAL A 215 7.89 0.44 8.71
N GLU A 216 8.52 1.35 7.98
CA GLU A 216 7.84 2.57 7.53
C GLU A 216 6.89 2.26 6.37
N THR A 217 5.64 2.72 6.50
CA THR A 217 4.59 2.44 5.51
C THR A 217 3.80 3.69 5.15
N LEU A 218 3.38 3.77 3.88
CA LEU A 218 2.54 4.83 3.35
C LEU A 218 1.68 4.29 2.20
N ALA A 219 0.48 4.82 2.01
CA ALA A 219 -0.34 4.58 0.83
C ALA A 219 -0.65 5.90 0.11
N LEU A 220 -0.32 5.91 -1.17
CA LEU A 220 -0.61 6.98 -2.12
C LEU A 220 -1.52 6.42 -3.20
N PHE A 221 -2.47 7.24 -3.64
CA PHE A 221 -3.41 6.85 -4.68
C PHE A 221 -3.55 7.93 -5.75
N THR A 222 -3.84 7.50 -6.96
CA THR A 222 -4.48 8.36 -7.95
C THR A 222 -5.94 7.98 -8.04
N VAL A 223 -6.82 8.98 -8.01
CA VAL A 223 -8.26 8.78 -8.14
C VAL A 223 -8.57 8.26 -9.54
N SER A 224 -9.08 7.04 -9.62
CA SER A 224 -9.43 6.37 -10.87
C SER A 224 -10.92 6.35 -11.15
N ASP A 225 -11.73 6.50 -10.11
CA ASP A 225 -13.20 6.44 -10.17
C ASP A 225 -13.80 7.54 -9.30
N ASP A 226 -14.79 8.24 -9.81
CA ASP A 226 -15.67 9.11 -9.02
C ASP A 226 -16.94 8.32 -8.71
N ILE A 227 -17.04 7.84 -7.46
CA ILE A 227 -18.17 6.99 -7.03
C ILE A 227 -19.48 7.78 -7.02
N LEU A 228 -19.43 9.11 -6.84
CA LEU A 228 -20.61 9.96 -6.77
C LEU A 228 -21.24 10.20 -8.17
N THR A 229 -20.40 10.27 -9.20
CA THR A 229 -20.85 10.56 -10.59
C THR A 229 -20.87 9.31 -11.47
N GLY A 230 -20.15 8.25 -11.08
CA GLY A 230 -19.96 7.04 -11.88
C GLY A 230 -18.92 7.19 -12.98
N GLU A 231 -18.22 8.32 -13.07
CA GLU A 231 -17.12 8.52 -14.01
C GLU A 231 -15.90 7.70 -13.62
N GLN A 232 -15.18 7.16 -14.61
CA GLN A 232 -14.00 6.34 -14.36
C GLN A 232 -12.95 6.47 -15.46
N THR A 233 -11.70 6.25 -15.08
CA THR A 233 -10.58 6.15 -16.01
C THR A 233 -10.52 4.77 -16.66
N THR A 234 -9.88 4.67 -17.85
CA THR A 234 -9.70 3.39 -18.52
C THR A 234 -8.66 2.51 -17.84
N ALA A 235 -8.73 1.19 -18.03
CA ALA A 235 -7.73 0.24 -17.49
C ALA A 235 -6.31 0.60 -17.97
N LYS A 236 -6.13 1.00 -19.23
CA LYS A 236 -4.84 1.42 -19.79
C LYS A 236 -4.30 2.66 -19.09
N GLU A 237 -5.16 3.65 -18.85
CA GLU A 237 -4.77 4.87 -18.14
C GLU A 237 -4.29 4.58 -16.73
N ARG A 238 -4.98 3.69 -15.99
CA ARG A 238 -4.58 3.26 -14.64
C ARG A 238 -3.21 2.58 -14.60
N GLN A 239 -2.79 1.94 -15.68
CA GLN A 239 -1.48 1.28 -15.78
C GLN A 239 -0.34 2.24 -16.08
N THR A 240 -0.56 3.26 -16.94
CA THR A 240 0.53 3.95 -17.62
C THR A 240 0.59 5.47 -17.43
N THR A 241 -0.37 6.11 -16.75
CA THR A 241 -0.43 7.58 -16.72
C THR A 241 -0.36 8.22 -15.34
N PHE A 242 -0.43 7.46 -14.26
CA PHE A 242 -0.45 8.00 -12.88
C PHE A 242 0.93 8.31 -12.32
N ASN A 243 1.74 9.02 -13.12
CA ASN A 243 3.17 9.25 -12.85
C ASN A 243 3.43 10.20 -11.67
N ASN A 244 2.55 11.18 -11.44
CA ASN A 244 2.71 12.13 -10.32
C ASN A 244 2.76 11.42 -8.96
N MET A 245 1.86 10.46 -8.72
CA MET A 245 1.85 9.67 -7.50
C MET A 245 3.15 8.88 -7.32
N ILE A 246 3.65 8.26 -8.41
CA ILE A 246 4.87 7.47 -8.40
C ILE A 246 6.08 8.36 -8.12
N GLU A 247 6.15 9.55 -8.73
CA GLU A 247 7.22 10.51 -8.50
C GLU A 247 7.24 10.98 -7.04
N ILE A 248 6.10 11.33 -6.46
CA ILE A 248 5.99 11.67 -5.03
C ILE A 248 6.49 10.52 -4.16
N ALA A 249 6.06 9.28 -4.43
CA ALA A 249 6.48 8.11 -3.69
C ALA A 249 8.00 7.90 -3.72
N LEU A 250 8.60 7.99 -4.91
CA LEU A 250 10.04 7.85 -5.09
C LEU A 250 10.83 8.95 -4.36
N ARG A 251 10.38 10.21 -4.48
CA ARG A 251 11.01 11.34 -3.76
C ARG A 251 10.94 11.16 -2.26
N SER A 252 9.80 10.72 -1.72
CA SER A 252 9.60 10.57 -0.27
C SER A 252 10.44 9.48 0.38
N PHE A 253 10.92 8.49 -0.37
CA PHE A 253 11.84 7.48 0.15
C PHE A 253 13.19 8.07 0.54
N PHE A 254 13.66 9.08 -0.19
CA PHE A 254 15.04 9.57 -0.15
C PHE A 254 15.18 11.04 0.28
N ALA A 255 14.05 11.66 0.66
CA ALA A 255 13.99 13.01 1.21
C ALA A 255 14.54 13.12 2.64
#